data_23f47bb62d0cced025e18aec46405ece
#
_entry.id   23f47bb62d0cced025e18aec46405ece
#
_cell.length_a   1.000
_cell.length_b   1.000
_cell.length_c   1.000
_cell.angle_alpha   90.00
_cell.angle_beta   90.00
_cell.angle_gamma   90.00
#
_symmetry.space_group_name_H-M   'P 1'
#
loop_
_entity.id
_entity.type
_entity.pdbx_description
1 polymer ?
#
loop_
_entity_poly.entity_id
_entity_poly.type
_entity_poly.pdbx_seq_one_letter_code
_entity_poly.pdbx_strand_id
1 'polypeptide(L)'
;MIKTGSIFREWLPGWAIKAGLIFCILPAMLLLGLYNSNSTYTASYLGIEPEDMQFTMSLTYGTLIATMLIEQRFARFFAARNYLIGINLLTIVVLFASAFVKNMTMFVVLRMIDGFIMALPGGVMIQLLFTRFPSKFGRVIVYSFFYCVLLCSPAIINFLVGFTLDQWDWRYMIYGAIGVQIIGLAIIILLFNNKRLERKLPLYQVDFAGYIILVALLVAGTYVLVYGEKRYWLNAWDIRLGITIFIIFSGLFITRQKTSKRPLFNLDILKSANLRSGLLLFIILYIGRATLNVCHATMVQVWHWEQLYLAKIQWINAAGSATGVIIAATLLIRKFPVKYIFAASFGIMAIYLYWFRFLFKLEVGIGEIALPYYLQGLSVGLIFTPLIMFILAQAPSHLAIFGSRAGASTRFWATSLGFCLIHNAQVFLQRSHYISLSRNITATNPLAEERLSTLTATFISKGYSSGAAGQLAYKQLDASIRTQSFLLGNMEIFTWLAIVFIIFMILILLNKHLQQTYNLFRNRVFGY
;
A
#
# COMPACT_ATOMS: atom_id res chain seq x y z
N MET A 1 2.87 -23.20 28.62
CA MET A 1 3.79 -22.06 28.35
C MET A 1 5.11 -22.62 27.86
N ILE A 2 5.46 -22.40 26.61
CA ILE A 2 6.78 -22.77 26.09
C ILE A 2 7.79 -21.81 26.70
N LYS A 3 8.85 -22.33 27.32
CA LYS A 3 9.96 -21.50 27.83
C LYS A 3 10.62 -20.76 26.65
N THR A 4 10.13 -19.60 26.31
CA THR A 4 10.60 -18.76 25.19
C THR A 4 12.04 -18.27 25.34
N GLY A 5 12.64 -18.36 26.53
CA GLY A 5 14.05 -18.07 26.78
C GLY A 5 15.03 -18.90 25.99
N SER A 6 14.58 -20.05 25.44
CA SER A 6 15.45 -20.96 24.70
C SER A 6 15.58 -20.67 23.18
N ILE A 7 14.77 -19.78 22.58
CA ILE A 7 14.80 -19.45 21.15
C ILE A 7 15.89 -18.41 20.86
N PHE A 8 16.10 -17.48 21.80
CA PHE A 8 17.13 -16.45 21.69
C PHE A 8 18.38 -16.88 22.47
N ARG A 9 19.52 -16.36 22.08
CA ARG A 9 20.76 -16.59 22.81
C ARG A 9 20.70 -15.94 24.20
N GLU A 10 21.11 -16.65 25.23
CA GLU A 10 20.96 -16.26 26.66
C GLU A 10 21.85 -15.07 27.05
N TRP A 11 22.98 -14.88 26.36
CA TRP A 11 23.92 -13.78 26.64
C TRP A 11 23.42 -12.41 26.18
N LEU A 12 22.34 -12.35 25.36
CA LEU A 12 21.82 -11.10 24.83
C LEU A 12 20.88 -10.41 25.82
N PRO A 13 21.08 -9.10 26.07
CA PRO A 13 20.17 -8.34 26.91
C PRO A 13 18.80 -8.18 26.23
N GLY A 14 17.75 -8.12 27.04
CA GLY A 14 16.36 -8.09 26.55
C GLY A 14 16.05 -6.91 25.61
N TRP A 15 16.72 -5.76 25.78
CA TRP A 15 16.57 -4.62 24.88
C TRP A 15 17.17 -4.88 23.50
N ALA A 16 18.33 -5.55 23.42
CA ALA A 16 18.98 -5.89 22.14
C ALA A 16 18.13 -6.88 21.32
N ILE A 17 17.48 -7.84 21.99
CA ILE A 17 16.54 -8.76 21.33
C ILE A 17 15.36 -7.98 20.76
N LYS A 18 14.77 -7.05 21.51
CA LYS A 18 13.66 -6.20 21.03
C LYS A 18 14.08 -5.36 19.83
N ALA A 19 15.20 -4.66 19.93
CA ALA A 19 15.75 -3.83 18.85
C ALA A 19 16.05 -4.66 17.59
N GLY A 20 16.67 -5.82 17.74
CA GLY A 20 16.98 -6.70 16.62
C GLY A 20 15.73 -7.30 15.94
N LEU A 21 14.70 -7.68 16.71
CA LEU A 21 13.42 -8.13 16.14
C LEU A 21 12.74 -7.02 15.34
N ILE A 22 12.79 -5.80 15.84
CA ILE A 22 12.26 -4.62 15.18
C ILE A 22 13.02 -4.36 13.87
N PHE A 23 14.35 -4.39 13.93
CA PHE A 23 15.17 -4.22 12.73
C PHE A 23 14.91 -5.30 11.67
N CYS A 24 14.70 -6.56 12.07
CA CYS A 24 14.41 -7.66 11.13
C CYS A 24 13.07 -7.51 10.37
N ILE A 25 12.18 -6.62 10.79
CA ILE A 25 10.96 -6.29 10.03
C ILE A 25 11.27 -5.34 8.87
N LEU A 26 12.23 -4.46 9.03
CA LEU A 26 12.57 -3.40 8.08
C LEU A 26 13.00 -3.91 6.71
N PRO A 27 13.85 -4.96 6.56
CA PRO A 27 14.23 -5.52 5.27
C PRO A 27 13.04 -6.01 4.43
N ALA A 28 12.06 -6.66 5.06
CA ALA A 28 10.85 -7.11 4.36
C ALA A 28 9.99 -5.93 3.88
N MET A 29 9.91 -4.85 4.66
CA MET A 29 9.18 -3.63 4.28
C MET A 29 9.90 -2.87 3.16
N LEU A 30 11.24 -2.83 3.18
CA LEU A 30 12.05 -2.25 2.10
C LEU A 30 11.75 -2.87 0.75
N LEU A 31 11.68 -4.19 0.67
CA LEU A 31 11.38 -4.90 -0.58
C LEU A 31 10.03 -4.51 -1.17
N LEU A 32 9.00 -4.34 -0.33
CA LEU A 32 7.68 -3.96 -0.78
C LEU A 32 7.66 -2.56 -1.41
N GLY A 33 8.42 -1.63 -0.84
CA GLY A 33 8.44 -0.23 -1.27
C GLY A 33 9.50 0.11 -2.33
N LEU A 34 10.54 -0.70 -2.48
CA LEU A 34 11.72 -0.40 -3.29
C LEU A 34 11.39 0.08 -4.71
N TYR A 35 10.58 -0.67 -5.42
CA TYR A 35 10.17 -0.35 -6.79
C TYR A 35 8.96 0.58 -6.86
N ASN A 36 8.11 0.58 -5.81
CA ASN A 36 6.96 1.49 -5.75
C ASN A 36 7.41 2.95 -5.64
N SER A 37 8.45 3.18 -4.87
CA SER A 37 9.05 4.51 -4.68
C SER A 37 9.74 5.04 -5.93
N ASN A 38 10.03 4.16 -6.88
CA ASN A 38 10.84 4.41 -8.07
C ASN A 38 10.15 3.89 -9.35
N SER A 39 8.83 3.89 -9.36
CA SER A 39 8.06 3.29 -10.46
C SER A 39 8.38 3.89 -11.82
N THR A 40 8.54 5.20 -11.92
CA THR A 40 8.84 5.91 -13.17
C THR A 40 10.21 5.55 -13.72
N TYR A 41 11.25 5.56 -12.87
CA TYR A 41 12.60 5.20 -13.29
C TYR A 41 12.72 3.72 -13.65
N THR A 42 12.07 2.85 -12.86
CA THR A 42 12.02 1.41 -13.16
C THR A 42 11.30 1.14 -14.48
N ALA A 43 10.17 1.81 -14.72
CA ALA A 43 9.44 1.72 -15.98
C ALA A 43 10.29 2.18 -17.17
N SER A 44 10.97 3.32 -17.05
CA SER A 44 11.91 3.83 -18.04
C SER A 44 13.07 2.86 -18.31
N TYR A 45 13.68 2.31 -17.24
CA TYR A 45 14.80 1.37 -17.37
C TYR A 45 14.42 0.07 -18.10
N LEU A 46 13.21 -0.42 -17.82
CA LEU A 46 12.69 -1.65 -18.43
C LEU A 46 11.97 -1.40 -19.77
N GLY A 47 11.75 -0.14 -20.16
CA GLY A 47 10.97 0.22 -21.35
C GLY A 47 9.50 -0.23 -21.27
N ILE A 48 8.91 -0.19 -20.08
CA ILE A 48 7.52 -0.62 -19.81
C ILE A 48 6.64 0.57 -19.47
N GLU A 49 5.33 0.36 -19.57
CA GLU A 49 4.35 1.39 -19.26
C GLU A 49 4.04 1.49 -17.75
N PRO A 50 3.49 2.62 -17.27
CA PRO A 50 3.12 2.78 -15.86
C PRO A 50 2.12 1.73 -15.36
N GLU A 51 1.19 1.27 -16.22
CA GLU A 51 0.22 0.23 -15.91
C GLU A 51 0.91 -1.12 -15.70
N ASP A 52 1.91 -1.45 -16.51
CA ASP A 52 2.70 -2.69 -16.34
C ASP A 52 3.43 -2.69 -14.99
N MET A 53 3.94 -1.53 -14.60
CA MET A 53 4.56 -1.35 -13.30
C MET A 53 3.56 -1.54 -12.16
N GLN A 54 2.38 -0.93 -12.26
CA GLN A 54 1.30 -1.07 -11.29
C GLN A 54 0.80 -2.52 -11.19
N PHE A 55 0.67 -3.20 -12.33
CA PHE A 55 0.31 -4.62 -12.37
C PHE A 55 1.34 -5.47 -11.63
N THR A 56 2.61 -5.27 -11.90
CA THR A 56 3.71 -5.99 -11.25
C THR A 56 3.74 -5.78 -9.74
N MET A 57 3.52 -4.53 -9.28
CA MET A 57 3.40 -4.19 -7.86
C MET A 57 2.22 -4.91 -7.20
N SER A 58 1.08 -4.89 -7.87
CA SER A 58 -0.12 -5.55 -7.39
C SER A 58 0.05 -7.06 -7.32
N LEU A 59 0.74 -7.68 -8.28
CA LEU A 59 1.08 -9.11 -8.24
C LEU A 59 1.99 -9.47 -7.07
N THR A 60 3.01 -8.65 -6.80
CA THR A 60 3.89 -8.83 -5.64
C THR A 60 3.08 -8.83 -4.34
N TYR A 61 2.16 -7.86 -4.20
CA TYR A 61 1.31 -7.78 -3.03
C TYR A 61 0.28 -8.92 -2.96
N GLY A 62 -0.25 -9.34 -4.11
CA GLY A 62 -1.16 -10.49 -4.23
C GLY A 62 -0.51 -11.80 -3.79
N THR A 63 0.69 -12.10 -4.28
CA THR A 63 1.45 -13.30 -3.87
C THR A 63 1.86 -13.25 -2.41
N LEU A 64 2.20 -12.08 -1.87
CA LEU A 64 2.44 -11.88 -0.45
C LEU A 64 1.20 -12.27 0.37
N ILE A 65 0.03 -11.76 0.04
CA ILE A 65 -1.23 -12.06 0.75
C ILE A 65 -1.60 -13.55 0.63
N ALA A 66 -1.47 -14.14 -0.56
CA ALA A 66 -1.72 -15.57 -0.73
C ALA A 66 -0.80 -16.40 0.17
N THR A 67 0.47 -16.05 0.24
CA THR A 67 1.48 -16.77 1.04
C THR A 67 1.25 -16.61 2.54
N MET A 68 0.76 -15.45 3.01
CA MET A 68 0.36 -15.29 4.42
C MET A 68 -0.68 -16.31 4.88
N LEU A 69 -1.45 -16.92 3.97
CA LEU A 69 -2.41 -17.97 4.33
C LEU A 69 -1.73 -19.31 4.67
N ILE A 70 -0.54 -19.57 4.13
CA ILE A 70 0.20 -20.82 4.31
C ILE A 70 1.46 -20.68 5.18
N GLU A 71 1.94 -19.46 5.41
CA GLU A 71 3.19 -19.11 6.08
C GLU A 71 3.40 -19.84 7.41
N GLN A 72 2.37 -19.90 8.25
CA GLN A 72 2.48 -20.52 9.60
C GLN A 72 2.92 -22.00 9.55
N ARG A 73 2.60 -22.72 8.48
CA ARG A 73 3.01 -24.12 8.35
C ARG A 73 4.48 -24.26 8.00
N PHE A 74 5.00 -23.34 7.18
CA PHE A 74 6.43 -23.24 6.91
C PHE A 74 7.20 -22.88 8.18
N ALA A 75 6.74 -21.85 8.90
CA ALA A 75 7.37 -21.41 10.14
C ALA A 75 7.42 -22.49 11.23
N ARG A 76 6.43 -23.38 11.31
CA ARG A 76 6.39 -24.49 12.27
C ARG A 76 7.15 -25.73 11.80
N PHE A 77 7.40 -25.86 10.51
CA PHE A 77 8.15 -27.01 9.97
C PHE A 77 9.65 -26.90 10.24
N PHE A 78 10.25 -25.74 10.01
CA PHE A 78 11.67 -25.50 10.17
C PHE A 78 12.04 -25.01 11.58
N ALA A 79 13.34 -25.08 11.93
CA ALA A 79 13.87 -24.36 13.08
C ALA A 79 13.93 -22.87 12.77
N ALA A 80 13.60 -22.01 13.77
CA ALA A 80 13.43 -20.57 13.56
C ALA A 80 14.65 -19.91 12.90
N ARG A 81 15.86 -20.21 13.39
CA ARG A 81 17.11 -19.66 12.85
C ARG A 81 17.33 -20.04 11.39
N ASN A 82 17.26 -21.36 11.09
CA ASN A 82 17.50 -21.85 9.74
C ASN A 82 16.44 -21.35 8.74
N TYR A 83 15.19 -21.24 9.20
CA TYR A 83 14.09 -20.68 8.43
C TYR A 83 14.35 -19.22 8.03
N LEU A 84 14.71 -18.38 9.00
CA LEU A 84 14.95 -16.96 8.74
C LEU A 84 16.24 -16.72 7.93
N ILE A 85 17.29 -17.52 8.16
CA ILE A 85 18.51 -17.46 7.35
C ILE A 85 18.21 -17.86 5.91
N GLY A 86 17.50 -18.97 5.70
CA GLY A 86 17.16 -19.46 4.36
C GLY A 86 16.31 -18.45 3.57
N ILE A 87 15.32 -17.83 4.21
CA ILE A 87 14.52 -16.77 3.60
C ILE A 87 15.39 -15.57 3.21
N ASN A 88 16.26 -15.13 4.11
CA ASN A 88 17.10 -13.96 3.87
C ASN A 88 18.10 -14.20 2.74
N LEU A 89 18.73 -15.37 2.69
CA LEU A 89 19.63 -15.78 1.59
C LEU A 89 18.87 -15.83 0.26
N LEU A 90 17.67 -16.43 0.25
CA LEU A 90 16.84 -16.48 -0.95
C LEU A 90 16.46 -15.08 -1.43
N THR A 91 16.15 -14.16 -0.51
CA THR A 91 15.89 -12.75 -0.81
C THR A 91 17.09 -12.09 -1.49
N ILE A 92 18.30 -12.29 -0.95
CA ILE A 92 19.53 -11.73 -1.53
C ILE A 92 19.75 -12.26 -2.96
N VAL A 93 19.53 -13.55 -3.20
CA VAL A 93 19.64 -14.16 -4.53
C VAL A 93 18.65 -13.56 -5.52
N VAL A 94 17.38 -13.40 -5.11
CA VAL A 94 16.33 -12.84 -5.97
C VAL A 94 16.57 -11.35 -6.25
N LEU A 95 17.02 -10.57 -5.27
CA LEU A 95 17.44 -9.18 -5.48
C LEU A 95 18.61 -9.09 -6.45
N PHE A 96 19.61 -9.93 -6.26
CA PHE A 96 20.77 -9.95 -7.17
C PHE A 96 20.33 -10.29 -8.60
N ALA A 97 19.47 -11.29 -8.79
CA ALA A 97 18.88 -11.60 -10.09
C ALA A 97 18.10 -10.41 -10.68
N SER A 98 17.36 -9.68 -9.83
CA SER A 98 16.57 -8.51 -10.25
C SER A 98 17.44 -7.35 -10.77
N ALA A 99 18.70 -7.22 -10.33
CA ALA A 99 19.62 -6.20 -10.80
C ALA A 99 20.02 -6.35 -12.29
N PHE A 100 19.85 -7.56 -12.86
CA PHE A 100 20.23 -7.87 -14.25
C PHE A 100 19.02 -8.04 -15.18
N VAL A 101 17.82 -7.81 -14.69
CA VAL A 101 16.60 -7.96 -15.49
C VAL A 101 16.49 -6.86 -16.54
N LYS A 102 16.15 -7.26 -17.77
CA LYS A 102 15.94 -6.36 -18.91
C LYS A 102 14.60 -6.54 -19.61
N ASN A 103 13.80 -7.53 -19.20
CA ASN A 103 12.50 -7.77 -19.81
C ASN A 103 11.38 -7.87 -18.77
N MET A 104 10.17 -7.46 -19.18
CA MET A 104 8.97 -7.43 -18.35
C MET A 104 8.62 -8.79 -17.76
N THR A 105 8.66 -9.87 -18.56
CA THR A 105 8.23 -11.20 -18.11
C THR A 105 9.09 -11.71 -16.96
N MET A 106 10.41 -11.60 -17.08
CA MET A 106 11.34 -11.99 -16.01
C MET A 106 11.15 -11.12 -14.77
N PHE A 107 10.92 -9.82 -14.96
CA PHE A 107 10.65 -8.90 -13.85
C PHE A 107 9.40 -9.31 -13.07
N VAL A 108 8.27 -9.59 -13.76
CA VAL A 108 7.02 -10.06 -13.14
C VAL A 108 7.24 -11.34 -12.34
N VAL A 109 7.92 -12.34 -12.91
CA VAL A 109 8.19 -13.60 -12.22
C VAL A 109 9.01 -13.38 -10.95
N LEU A 110 10.09 -12.60 -11.01
CA LEU A 110 10.91 -12.29 -9.83
C LEU A 110 10.10 -11.53 -8.78
N ARG A 111 9.25 -10.59 -9.19
CA ARG A 111 8.38 -9.85 -8.27
C ARG A 111 7.31 -10.73 -7.60
N MET A 112 6.80 -11.75 -8.28
CA MET A 112 5.92 -12.75 -7.66
C MET A 112 6.67 -13.60 -6.64
N ILE A 113 7.92 -13.99 -6.94
CA ILE A 113 8.79 -14.71 -6.00
C ILE A 113 9.13 -13.82 -4.80
N ASP A 114 9.43 -12.54 -5.01
CA ASP A 114 9.62 -11.57 -3.92
C ASP A 114 8.41 -11.53 -2.99
N GLY A 115 7.19 -11.41 -3.54
CA GLY A 115 5.97 -11.40 -2.74
C GLY A 115 5.80 -12.68 -1.90
N PHE A 116 6.13 -13.84 -2.47
CA PHE A 116 6.15 -15.10 -1.74
C PHE A 116 7.14 -15.06 -0.56
N ILE A 117 8.37 -14.66 -0.82
CA ILE A 117 9.45 -14.64 0.19
C ILE A 117 9.14 -13.63 1.31
N MET A 118 8.65 -12.44 0.96
CA MET A 118 8.37 -11.37 1.92
C MET A 118 7.28 -11.72 2.95
N ALA A 119 6.34 -12.58 2.58
CA ALA A 119 5.29 -13.02 3.49
C ALA A 119 5.82 -13.92 4.60
N LEU A 120 6.84 -14.73 4.32
CA LEU A 120 7.30 -15.81 5.18
C LEU A 120 7.83 -15.38 6.57
N PRO A 121 8.58 -14.27 6.76
CA PRO A 121 9.07 -13.86 8.06
C PRO A 121 8.03 -13.08 8.90
N GLY A 122 6.99 -12.51 8.27
CA GLY A 122 6.11 -11.53 8.89
C GLY A 122 5.38 -12.02 10.13
N GLY A 123 4.70 -13.16 10.04
CA GLY A 123 3.95 -13.73 11.16
C GLY A 123 4.86 -14.21 12.29
N VAL A 124 6.01 -14.77 11.95
CA VAL A 124 7.01 -15.20 12.93
C VAL A 124 7.53 -14.02 13.74
N MET A 125 7.88 -12.91 13.08
CA MET A 125 8.40 -11.72 13.75
C MET A 125 7.37 -11.09 14.70
N ILE A 126 6.11 -10.98 14.26
CA ILE A 126 5.03 -10.46 15.11
C ILE A 126 4.80 -11.39 16.32
N GLN A 127 4.78 -12.71 16.11
CA GLN A 127 4.60 -13.67 17.18
C GLN A 127 5.73 -13.59 18.22
N LEU A 128 6.98 -13.46 17.78
CA LEU A 128 8.15 -13.30 18.65
C LEU A 128 8.11 -11.98 19.42
N LEU A 129 7.66 -10.89 18.79
CA LEU A 129 7.47 -9.62 19.49
C LEU A 129 6.43 -9.72 20.61
N PHE A 130 5.32 -10.42 20.40
CA PHE A 130 4.33 -10.63 21.47
C PHE A 130 4.93 -11.33 22.69
N THR A 131 5.86 -12.25 22.50
CA THR A 131 6.53 -12.92 23.65
C THR A 131 7.41 -11.99 24.47
N ARG A 132 7.84 -10.86 23.89
CA ARG A 132 8.73 -9.87 24.53
C ARG A 132 8.00 -8.68 25.15
N PHE A 133 6.69 -8.59 24.93
CA PHE A 133 5.81 -7.59 25.55
C PHE A 133 4.65 -8.27 26.30
N PRO A 134 4.93 -8.94 27.43
CA PRO A 134 3.93 -9.76 28.15
C PRO A 134 2.92 -8.90 28.96
N SER A 135 2.86 -7.60 28.76
CA SER A 135 1.93 -6.71 29.47
C SER A 135 0.48 -6.88 28.97
N LYS A 136 -0.50 -6.49 29.79
CA LYS A 136 -1.92 -6.43 29.41
C LYS A 136 -2.14 -5.65 28.11
N PHE A 137 -1.31 -4.63 27.87
CA PHE A 137 -1.35 -3.80 26.67
C PHE A 137 -0.34 -4.24 25.58
N GLY A 138 0.35 -5.37 25.76
CA GLY A 138 1.40 -5.83 24.86
C GLY A 138 0.94 -5.94 23.41
N ARG A 139 -0.31 -6.39 23.17
CA ARG A 139 -0.88 -6.45 21.82
C ARG A 139 -1.03 -5.06 21.19
N VAL A 140 -1.52 -4.06 21.94
CA VAL A 140 -1.64 -2.68 21.46
C VAL A 140 -0.27 -2.14 21.09
N ILE A 141 0.72 -2.32 21.98
CA ILE A 141 2.09 -1.81 21.78
C ILE A 141 2.73 -2.45 20.54
N VAL A 142 2.68 -3.78 20.41
CA VAL A 142 3.30 -4.51 19.29
C VAL A 142 2.65 -4.14 17.96
N TYR A 143 1.32 -4.11 17.89
CA TYR A 143 0.64 -3.72 16.65
C TYR A 143 0.88 -2.26 16.32
N SER A 144 0.83 -1.35 17.29
CA SER A 144 1.11 0.08 17.04
C SER A 144 2.52 0.28 16.53
N PHE A 145 3.49 -0.40 17.14
CA PHE A 145 4.87 -0.35 16.67
C PHE A 145 5.04 -0.90 15.26
N PHE A 146 4.49 -2.09 14.99
CA PHE A 146 4.54 -2.72 13.67
C PHE A 146 3.92 -1.82 12.58
N TYR A 147 2.75 -1.24 12.86
CA TYR A 147 2.09 -0.37 11.89
C TYR A 147 2.72 1.01 11.78
N CYS A 148 3.36 1.51 12.82
CA CYS A 148 4.18 2.72 12.74
C CYS A 148 5.34 2.51 11.75
N VAL A 149 6.08 1.41 11.89
CA VAL A 149 7.15 1.05 10.94
C VAL A 149 6.61 0.88 9.53
N LEU A 150 5.47 0.17 9.37
CA LEU A 150 4.83 -0.04 8.07
C LEU A 150 4.42 1.27 7.39
N LEU A 151 3.86 2.22 8.14
CA LEU A 151 3.37 3.49 7.59
C LEU A 151 4.51 4.48 7.31
N CYS A 152 5.59 4.43 8.09
CA CYS A 152 6.76 5.27 7.90
C CYS A 152 7.76 4.71 6.87
N SER A 153 7.70 3.40 6.58
CA SER A 153 8.66 2.74 5.66
C SER A 153 8.71 3.38 4.27
N PRO A 154 7.62 3.88 3.64
CA PRO A 154 7.71 4.54 2.34
C PRO A 154 8.61 5.78 2.35
N ALA A 155 8.61 6.58 3.42
CA ALA A 155 9.47 7.75 3.54
C ALA A 155 10.96 7.36 3.63
N ILE A 156 11.27 6.32 4.41
CA ILE A 156 12.63 5.78 4.54
C ILE A 156 13.11 5.26 3.19
N ILE A 157 12.27 4.49 2.50
CA ILE A 157 12.60 3.87 1.22
C ILE A 157 12.80 4.94 0.15
N ASN A 158 11.89 5.92 0.04
CA ASN A 158 11.98 6.98 -0.94
C ASN A 158 13.22 7.85 -0.74
N PHE A 159 13.61 8.07 0.52
CA PHE A 159 14.87 8.77 0.82
C PHE A 159 16.08 7.96 0.34
N LEU A 160 16.14 6.67 0.67
CA LEU A 160 17.23 5.79 0.24
C LEU A 160 17.29 5.68 -1.30
N VAL A 161 16.14 5.50 -1.95
CA VAL A 161 16.03 5.43 -3.41
C VAL A 161 16.38 6.77 -4.05
N GLY A 162 15.86 7.88 -3.55
CA GLY A 162 16.18 9.22 -4.05
C GLY A 162 17.67 9.52 -3.97
N PHE A 163 18.31 9.20 -2.83
CA PHE A 163 19.74 9.38 -2.65
C PHE A 163 20.58 8.51 -3.60
N THR A 164 20.19 7.25 -3.81
CA THR A 164 20.93 6.35 -4.71
C THR A 164 20.76 6.72 -6.18
N LEU A 165 19.60 7.20 -6.60
CA LEU A 165 19.35 7.63 -7.98
C LEU A 165 19.97 8.98 -8.32
N ASP A 166 20.13 9.85 -7.34
CA ASP A 166 20.79 11.15 -7.52
C ASP A 166 22.29 11.00 -7.74
N GLN A 167 22.91 10.02 -7.08
CA GLN A 167 24.36 9.83 -7.09
C GLN A 167 24.85 8.72 -8.03
N TRP A 168 24.02 7.71 -8.30
CA TRP A 168 24.39 6.49 -9.02
C TRP A 168 23.25 5.96 -9.90
N ASP A 169 23.53 4.85 -10.62
CA ASP A 169 22.59 4.18 -11.51
C ASP A 169 21.50 3.38 -10.74
N TRP A 170 20.42 3.05 -11.42
CA TRP A 170 19.27 2.28 -10.92
C TRP A 170 19.64 0.99 -10.17
N ARG A 171 20.70 0.30 -10.60
CA ARG A 171 21.18 -0.93 -9.96
C ARG A 171 21.65 -0.74 -8.51
N TYR A 172 22.21 0.42 -8.21
CA TYR A 172 22.73 0.71 -6.86
C TYR A 172 21.65 0.74 -5.80
N MET A 173 20.40 1.06 -6.18
CA MET A 173 19.24 0.93 -5.32
C MET A 173 19.03 -0.52 -4.83
N ILE A 174 19.20 -1.49 -5.75
CA ILE A 174 19.09 -2.93 -5.44
C ILE A 174 20.27 -3.38 -4.58
N TYR A 175 21.47 -2.93 -4.87
CA TYR A 175 22.67 -3.24 -4.05
C TYR A 175 22.54 -2.66 -2.64
N GLY A 176 21.96 -1.48 -2.49
CA GLY A 176 21.62 -0.92 -1.18
C GLY A 176 20.63 -1.79 -0.41
N ALA A 177 19.59 -2.29 -1.07
CA ALA A 177 18.65 -3.23 -0.47
C ALA A 177 19.31 -4.55 -0.07
N ILE A 178 20.24 -5.09 -0.88
CA ILE A 178 21.04 -6.27 -0.52
C ILE A 178 21.90 -5.99 0.72
N GLY A 179 22.51 -4.81 0.82
CA GLY A 179 23.27 -4.40 2.02
C GLY A 179 22.43 -4.45 3.29
N VAL A 180 21.20 -3.93 3.25
CA VAL A 180 20.27 -4.00 4.39
C VAL A 180 19.88 -5.45 4.71
N GLN A 181 19.71 -6.32 3.70
CA GLN A 181 19.43 -7.75 3.91
C GLN A 181 20.63 -8.46 4.57
N ILE A 182 21.86 -8.14 4.20
CA ILE A 182 23.07 -8.70 4.83
C ILE A 182 23.15 -8.31 6.32
N ILE A 183 22.84 -7.06 6.65
CA ILE A 183 22.77 -6.61 8.05
C ILE A 183 21.68 -7.38 8.80
N GLY A 184 20.49 -7.53 8.19
CA GLY A 184 19.40 -8.34 8.74
C GLY A 184 19.81 -9.79 8.98
N LEU A 185 20.53 -10.39 8.04
CA LEU A 185 21.08 -11.76 8.16
C LEU A 185 22.06 -11.87 9.33
N ALA A 186 22.97 -10.92 9.49
CA ALA A 186 23.91 -10.89 10.62
C ALA A 186 23.17 -10.82 11.96
N ILE A 187 22.15 -9.96 12.06
CA ILE A 187 21.31 -9.83 13.26
C ILE A 187 20.58 -11.16 13.55
N ILE A 188 20.00 -11.81 12.54
CA ILE A 188 19.33 -13.12 12.71
C ILE A 188 20.30 -14.18 13.26
N ILE A 189 21.52 -14.24 12.71
CA ILE A 189 22.55 -15.19 13.16
C ILE A 189 22.96 -14.93 14.62
N LEU A 190 23.02 -13.67 15.03
CA LEU A 190 23.37 -13.26 16.38
C LEU A 190 22.25 -13.48 17.40
N LEU A 191 20.98 -13.23 17.01
CA LEU A 191 19.83 -13.29 17.90
C LEU A 191 19.35 -14.72 18.20
N PHE A 192 19.30 -15.58 17.18
CA PHE A 192 18.53 -16.81 17.25
C PHE A 192 19.40 -18.06 17.53
N ASN A 193 18.88 -18.90 18.42
CA ASN A 193 19.30 -20.30 18.54
C ASN A 193 18.57 -21.18 17.52
N ASN A 194 19.15 -22.33 17.19
CA ASN A 194 18.55 -23.28 16.23
C ASN A 194 17.45 -24.13 16.89
N LYS A 195 16.43 -23.46 17.47
CA LYS A 195 15.27 -24.11 18.08
C LYS A 195 14.00 -23.80 17.31
N ARG A 196 13.02 -24.70 17.39
CA ARG A 196 11.70 -24.52 16.77
C ARG A 196 10.82 -23.63 17.63
N LEU A 197 9.97 -22.83 16.98
CA LEU A 197 9.00 -21.97 17.64
C LEU A 197 7.92 -22.77 18.37
N GLU A 198 7.43 -23.82 17.70
CA GLU A 198 6.33 -24.66 18.16
C GLU A 198 6.53 -26.11 17.69
N ARG A 199 5.55 -26.98 18.01
CA ARG A 199 5.53 -28.36 17.55
C ARG A 199 5.56 -28.42 16.01
N LYS A 200 6.37 -29.30 15.44
CA LYS A 200 6.53 -29.51 13.99
C LYS A 200 5.18 -29.88 13.36
N LEU A 201 4.80 -29.13 12.33
CA LEU A 201 3.67 -29.44 11.46
C LEU A 201 4.19 -29.93 10.10
N PRO A 202 3.66 -31.04 9.56
CA PRO A 202 4.08 -31.53 8.26
C PRO A 202 3.58 -30.66 7.11
N LEU A 203 4.42 -30.45 6.09
CA LEU A 203 4.12 -29.61 4.92
C LEU A 203 3.06 -30.19 3.99
N TYR A 204 2.88 -31.52 3.96
CA TYR A 204 1.82 -32.17 3.14
C TYR A 204 0.40 -31.72 3.52
N GLN A 205 0.25 -31.09 4.68
CA GLN A 205 -1.04 -30.54 5.13
C GLN A 205 -1.36 -29.16 4.53
N VAL A 206 -0.44 -28.55 3.77
CA VAL A 206 -0.70 -27.28 3.06
C VAL A 206 -1.62 -27.57 1.88
N ASP A 207 -2.67 -26.77 1.74
CA ASP A 207 -3.53 -26.83 0.57
C ASP A 207 -2.90 -26.06 -0.62
N PHE A 208 -1.90 -26.68 -1.27
CA PHE A 208 -1.21 -26.07 -2.41
C PHE A 208 -2.15 -25.84 -3.60
N ALA A 209 -3.13 -26.72 -3.84
CA ALA A 209 -4.07 -26.50 -4.93
C ALA A 209 -4.98 -25.29 -4.66
N GLY A 210 -5.45 -25.12 -3.41
CA GLY A 210 -6.17 -23.90 -3.01
C GLY A 210 -5.30 -22.65 -3.11
N TYR A 211 -4.00 -22.76 -2.83
CA TYR A 211 -3.05 -21.66 -3.01
C TYR A 211 -2.89 -21.24 -4.48
N ILE A 212 -2.72 -22.21 -5.39
CA ILE A 212 -2.59 -21.94 -6.84
C ILE A 212 -3.87 -21.30 -7.39
N ILE A 213 -5.05 -21.82 -7.00
CA ILE A 213 -6.35 -21.25 -7.38
C ILE A 213 -6.44 -19.79 -6.91
N LEU A 214 -6.02 -19.51 -5.67
CA LEU A 214 -6.04 -18.16 -5.12
C LEU A 214 -5.08 -17.23 -5.88
N VAL A 215 -3.85 -17.66 -6.18
CA VAL A 215 -2.90 -16.86 -6.94
C VAL A 215 -3.45 -16.54 -8.34
N ALA A 216 -4.01 -17.54 -9.04
CA ALA A 216 -4.62 -17.33 -10.35
C ALA A 216 -5.78 -16.33 -10.31
N LEU A 217 -6.63 -16.41 -9.28
CA LEU A 217 -7.71 -15.45 -9.02
C LEU A 217 -7.17 -14.04 -8.79
N LEU A 218 -6.12 -13.89 -7.98
CA LEU A 218 -5.51 -12.60 -7.69
C LEU A 218 -4.87 -11.99 -8.94
N VAL A 219 -4.18 -12.80 -9.75
CA VAL A 219 -3.58 -12.37 -11.03
C VAL A 219 -4.66 -11.89 -11.99
N ALA A 220 -5.71 -12.69 -12.22
CA ALA A 220 -6.78 -12.34 -13.14
C ALA A 220 -7.54 -11.07 -12.68
N GLY A 221 -7.91 -10.99 -11.40
CA GLY A 221 -8.62 -9.83 -10.88
C GLY A 221 -7.78 -8.55 -10.92
N THR A 222 -6.49 -8.65 -10.62
CA THR A 222 -5.57 -7.52 -10.72
C THR A 222 -5.39 -7.06 -12.16
N TYR A 223 -5.26 -8.00 -13.11
CA TYR A 223 -5.16 -7.69 -14.52
C TYR A 223 -6.36 -6.85 -14.99
N VAL A 224 -7.57 -7.29 -14.67
CA VAL A 224 -8.80 -6.57 -15.03
C VAL A 224 -8.84 -5.18 -14.41
N LEU A 225 -8.47 -5.04 -13.13
CA LEU A 225 -8.52 -3.74 -12.45
C LEU A 225 -7.46 -2.75 -12.95
N VAL A 226 -6.29 -3.21 -13.36
CA VAL A 226 -5.20 -2.33 -13.80
C VAL A 226 -5.33 -1.97 -15.28
N TYR A 227 -5.64 -2.93 -16.14
CA TYR A 227 -5.68 -2.70 -17.60
C TYR A 227 -7.08 -2.38 -18.13
N GLY A 228 -8.13 -2.49 -17.29
CA GLY A 228 -9.52 -2.34 -17.73
C GLY A 228 -9.78 -1.03 -18.47
N GLU A 229 -9.34 0.09 -17.92
CA GLU A 229 -9.52 1.40 -18.56
C GLU A 229 -8.75 1.49 -19.88
N LYS A 230 -7.47 1.19 -19.87
CA LYS A 230 -6.60 1.24 -21.05
C LYS A 230 -7.09 0.38 -22.21
N ARG A 231 -7.72 -0.74 -21.90
CA ARG A 231 -8.28 -1.69 -22.87
C ARG A 231 -9.78 -1.48 -23.13
N TYR A 232 -10.36 -0.34 -22.72
CA TYR A 232 -11.78 -0.03 -22.89
C TYR A 232 -12.73 -1.10 -22.31
N TRP A 233 -12.34 -1.69 -21.19
CA TRP A 233 -13.12 -2.64 -20.39
C TRP A 233 -13.65 -3.82 -21.24
N LEU A 234 -14.97 -4.02 -21.29
CA LEU A 234 -15.60 -5.15 -21.96
C LEU A 234 -15.43 -5.16 -23.49
N ASN A 235 -14.91 -4.09 -24.09
CA ASN A 235 -14.67 -4.04 -25.53
C ASN A 235 -13.46 -4.91 -25.94
N ALA A 236 -12.47 -5.07 -25.05
CA ALA A 236 -11.30 -5.89 -25.31
C ALA A 236 -11.53 -7.36 -24.94
N TRP A 237 -11.08 -8.27 -25.78
CA TRP A 237 -11.25 -9.70 -25.56
C TRP A 237 -10.44 -10.23 -24.37
N ASP A 238 -9.24 -9.70 -24.17
CA ASP A 238 -8.33 -10.06 -23.08
C ASP A 238 -8.90 -9.69 -21.70
N ILE A 239 -9.59 -8.54 -21.57
CA ILE A 239 -10.31 -8.16 -20.36
C ILE A 239 -11.51 -9.09 -20.11
N ARG A 240 -12.28 -9.41 -21.16
CA ARG A 240 -13.39 -10.40 -21.05
C ARG A 240 -12.88 -11.77 -20.59
N LEU A 241 -11.75 -12.22 -21.14
CA LEU A 241 -11.09 -13.45 -20.73
C LEU A 241 -10.64 -13.36 -19.26
N GLY A 242 -10.01 -12.26 -18.86
CA GLY A 242 -9.59 -12.01 -17.48
C GLY A 242 -10.77 -12.06 -16.49
N ILE A 243 -11.90 -11.43 -16.82
CA ILE A 243 -13.13 -11.48 -16.01
C ILE A 243 -13.66 -12.93 -15.92
N THR A 244 -13.68 -13.65 -17.03
CA THR A 244 -14.15 -15.04 -17.07
C THR A 244 -13.28 -15.93 -16.19
N ILE A 245 -11.95 -15.81 -16.29
CA ILE A 245 -10.99 -16.51 -15.44
C ILE A 245 -11.21 -16.15 -13.98
N PHE A 246 -11.36 -14.86 -13.65
CA PHE A 246 -11.61 -14.39 -12.29
C PHE A 246 -12.90 -15.01 -11.69
N ILE A 247 -13.99 -15.06 -12.46
CA ILE A 247 -15.26 -15.66 -12.01
C ILE A 247 -15.11 -17.16 -11.78
N ILE A 248 -14.50 -17.88 -12.75
CA ILE A 248 -14.28 -19.34 -12.64
C ILE A 248 -13.41 -19.66 -11.41
N PHE A 249 -12.26 -19.00 -11.27
CA PHE A 249 -11.35 -19.26 -10.14
C PHE A 249 -11.93 -18.81 -8.80
N SER A 250 -12.79 -17.77 -8.79
CA SER A 250 -13.55 -17.39 -7.58
C SER A 250 -14.53 -18.51 -7.17
N GLY A 251 -15.28 -19.06 -8.11
CA GLY A 251 -16.17 -20.21 -7.87
C GLY A 251 -15.40 -21.43 -7.36
N LEU A 252 -14.30 -21.79 -8.04
CA LEU A 252 -13.43 -22.90 -7.62
C LEU A 252 -12.82 -22.67 -6.22
N PHE A 253 -12.40 -21.44 -5.90
CA PHE A 253 -11.88 -21.12 -4.59
C PHE A 253 -12.94 -21.28 -3.51
N ILE A 254 -14.13 -20.70 -3.71
CA ILE A 254 -15.24 -20.78 -2.75
C ILE A 254 -15.67 -22.24 -2.52
N THR A 255 -15.85 -23.02 -3.57
CA THR A 255 -16.24 -24.44 -3.45
C THR A 255 -15.17 -25.23 -2.71
N ARG A 256 -13.89 -25.01 -3.05
CA ARG A 256 -12.78 -25.67 -2.37
C ARG A 256 -12.68 -25.29 -0.89
N GLN A 257 -12.86 -24.02 -0.53
CA GLN A 257 -12.84 -23.60 0.87
C GLN A 257 -13.98 -24.19 1.69
N LYS A 258 -15.14 -24.49 1.06
CA LYS A 258 -16.27 -25.16 1.71
C LYS A 258 -16.09 -26.67 1.86
N THR A 259 -15.43 -27.33 0.89
CA THR A 259 -15.30 -28.79 0.85
C THR A 259 -14.01 -29.31 1.51
N SER A 260 -12.98 -28.47 1.59
CA SER A 260 -11.70 -28.86 2.17
C SER A 260 -11.79 -29.08 3.68
N LYS A 261 -11.25 -30.19 4.18
CA LYS A 261 -11.10 -30.47 5.63
C LYS A 261 -10.19 -29.43 6.33
N ARG A 262 -9.30 -28.76 5.60
CA ARG A 262 -8.34 -27.79 6.13
C ARG A 262 -8.28 -26.56 5.19
N PRO A 263 -9.31 -25.73 5.21
CA PRO A 263 -9.39 -24.61 4.29
C PRO A 263 -8.28 -23.59 4.55
N LEU A 264 -7.79 -22.94 3.49
CA LEU A 264 -6.87 -21.79 3.61
C LEU A 264 -7.56 -20.62 4.28
N PHE A 265 -8.84 -20.43 3.96
CA PHE A 265 -9.68 -19.36 4.48
C PHE A 265 -11.05 -19.90 4.87
N ASN A 266 -11.46 -19.73 6.12
CA ASN A 266 -12.79 -20.13 6.56
C ASN A 266 -13.77 -18.99 6.29
N LEU A 267 -14.70 -19.22 5.34
CA LEU A 267 -15.71 -18.23 4.93
C LEU A 267 -16.73 -17.89 6.02
N ASP A 268 -16.91 -18.75 7.04
CA ASP A 268 -17.86 -18.51 8.14
C ASP A 268 -17.53 -17.24 8.93
N ILE A 269 -16.27 -16.80 8.89
CA ILE A 269 -15.87 -15.56 9.55
C ILE A 269 -16.61 -14.33 9.00
N LEU A 270 -16.98 -14.36 7.72
CA LEU A 270 -17.69 -13.28 7.05
C LEU A 270 -19.17 -13.18 7.48
N LYS A 271 -19.70 -14.16 8.22
CA LYS A 271 -21.07 -14.09 8.80
C LYS A 271 -21.17 -13.02 9.88
N SER A 272 -20.06 -12.65 10.54
CA SER A 272 -20.05 -11.60 11.56
C SER A 272 -20.29 -10.22 10.92
N ALA A 273 -21.42 -9.58 11.27
CA ALA A 273 -21.78 -8.25 10.78
C ALA A 273 -20.74 -7.18 11.18
N ASN A 274 -20.21 -7.28 12.40
CA ASN A 274 -19.23 -6.34 12.91
C ASN A 274 -17.87 -6.47 12.19
N LEU A 275 -17.47 -7.70 11.86
CA LEU A 275 -16.28 -7.92 11.04
C LEU A 275 -16.48 -7.27 9.65
N ARG A 276 -17.61 -7.50 9.00
CA ARG A 276 -17.91 -6.89 7.69
C ARG A 276 -17.86 -5.37 7.75
N SER A 277 -18.40 -4.75 8.81
CA SER A 277 -18.31 -3.31 9.00
C SER A 277 -16.87 -2.83 9.13
N GLY A 278 -16.02 -3.55 9.88
CA GLY A 278 -14.59 -3.24 9.99
C GLY A 278 -13.87 -3.36 8.65
N LEU A 279 -14.17 -4.40 7.87
CA LEU A 279 -13.59 -4.58 6.52
C LEU A 279 -14.05 -3.48 5.55
N LEU A 280 -15.31 -3.04 5.63
CA LEU A 280 -15.82 -1.92 4.82
C LEU A 280 -15.09 -0.61 5.16
N LEU A 281 -14.93 -0.29 6.45
CA LEU A 281 -14.16 0.89 6.86
C LEU A 281 -12.71 0.83 6.34
N PHE A 282 -12.15 -0.38 6.28
CA PHE A 282 -10.81 -0.60 5.73
C PHE A 282 -10.75 -0.29 4.23
N ILE A 283 -11.76 -0.71 3.46
CA ILE A 283 -11.85 -0.41 2.02
C ILE A 283 -11.91 1.11 1.80
N ILE A 284 -12.80 1.81 2.51
CA ILE A 284 -12.93 3.26 2.36
C ILE A 284 -11.64 3.99 2.74
N LEU A 285 -10.98 3.56 3.82
CA LEU A 285 -9.68 4.11 4.22
C LEU A 285 -8.63 3.98 3.10
N TYR A 286 -8.58 2.81 2.43
CA TYR A 286 -7.62 2.59 1.36
C TYR A 286 -7.94 3.36 0.08
N ILE A 287 -9.22 3.60 -0.22
CA ILE A 287 -9.62 4.52 -1.30
C ILE A 287 -9.11 5.93 -0.98
N GLY A 288 -9.32 6.43 0.24
CA GLY A 288 -8.78 7.72 0.66
C GLY A 288 -7.25 7.77 0.62
N ARG A 289 -6.58 6.67 0.94
CA ARG A 289 -5.12 6.58 0.85
C ARG A 289 -4.60 6.57 -0.59
N ALA A 290 -5.36 6.06 -1.54
CA ALA A 290 -5.00 6.05 -2.96
C ALA A 290 -4.87 7.47 -3.55
N THR A 291 -5.46 8.50 -2.91
CA THR A 291 -5.28 9.91 -3.29
C THR A 291 -3.83 10.39 -3.22
N LEU A 292 -2.97 9.73 -2.44
CA LEU A 292 -1.53 10.03 -2.44
C LEU A 292 -0.89 9.80 -3.81
N ASN A 293 -1.39 8.85 -4.61
CA ASN A 293 -0.89 8.62 -5.97
C ASN A 293 -1.21 9.83 -6.86
N VAL A 294 -2.40 10.44 -6.69
CA VAL A 294 -2.78 11.68 -7.40
C VAL A 294 -1.88 12.84 -7.00
N CYS A 295 -1.61 12.99 -5.69
CA CYS A 295 -0.68 14.01 -5.20
C CYS A 295 0.71 13.83 -5.81
N HIS A 296 1.26 12.60 -5.80
CA HIS A 296 2.56 12.30 -6.37
C HIS A 296 2.60 12.55 -7.88
N ALA A 297 1.56 12.13 -8.61
CA ALA A 297 1.45 12.40 -10.04
C ALA A 297 1.46 13.92 -10.32
N THR A 298 0.74 14.71 -9.54
CA THR A 298 0.72 16.18 -9.66
C THR A 298 2.10 16.78 -9.37
N MET A 299 2.78 16.32 -8.31
CA MET A 299 4.11 16.81 -7.94
C MET A 299 5.14 16.55 -9.05
N VAL A 300 5.06 15.38 -9.70
CA VAL A 300 6.00 15.03 -10.78
C VAL A 300 5.62 15.67 -12.12
N GLN A 301 4.35 15.59 -12.53
CA GLN A 301 3.92 15.97 -13.87
C GLN A 301 3.66 17.47 -14.03
N VAL A 302 3.21 18.15 -12.97
CA VAL A 302 2.82 19.57 -13.02
C VAL A 302 3.85 20.44 -12.35
N TRP A 303 4.30 20.08 -11.13
CA TRP A 303 5.28 20.87 -10.39
C TRP A 303 6.73 20.51 -10.70
N HIS A 304 6.96 19.45 -11.47
CA HIS A 304 8.29 18.97 -11.90
C HIS A 304 9.27 18.77 -10.74
N TRP A 305 8.77 18.26 -9.59
CA TRP A 305 9.59 18.04 -8.43
C TRP A 305 10.48 16.80 -8.60
N GLU A 306 11.73 16.95 -8.27
CA GLU A 306 12.71 15.88 -8.30
C GLU A 306 12.46 14.83 -7.20
N GLN A 307 12.94 13.62 -7.39
CA GLN A 307 12.71 12.48 -6.50
C GLN A 307 13.18 12.75 -5.06
N LEU A 308 14.33 13.41 -4.90
CA LEU A 308 14.85 13.74 -3.56
C LEU A 308 13.97 14.77 -2.84
N TYR A 309 13.37 15.70 -3.59
CA TYR A 309 12.45 16.69 -3.05
C TYR A 309 11.13 16.04 -2.62
N LEU A 310 10.62 15.08 -3.41
CA LEU A 310 9.47 14.25 -3.03
C LEU A 310 9.73 13.44 -1.76
N ALA A 311 10.93 12.90 -1.60
CA ALA A 311 11.31 12.17 -0.41
C ALA A 311 11.24 13.04 0.86
N LYS A 312 11.61 14.33 0.80
CA LYS A 312 11.50 15.26 1.93
C LYS A 312 10.06 15.44 2.39
N ILE A 313 9.12 15.57 1.45
CA ILE A 313 7.70 15.72 1.77
C ILE A 313 7.12 14.46 2.39
N GLN A 314 7.56 13.29 1.96
CA GLN A 314 7.09 12.04 2.53
C GLN A 314 7.46 11.87 4.00
N TRP A 315 8.54 12.50 4.48
CA TRP A 315 8.84 12.55 5.91
C TRP A 315 7.79 13.32 6.71
N ILE A 316 7.17 14.35 6.14
CA ILE A 316 6.05 15.08 6.76
C ILE A 316 4.84 14.15 6.95
N ASN A 317 4.52 13.37 5.92
CA ASN A 317 3.44 12.38 6.00
C ASN A 317 3.76 11.24 7.00
N ALA A 318 5.01 10.77 7.00
CA ALA A 318 5.48 9.78 7.98
C ALA A 318 5.40 10.29 9.41
N ALA A 319 5.79 11.55 9.66
CA ALA A 319 5.63 12.20 10.97
C ALA A 319 4.16 12.25 11.39
N GLY A 320 3.25 12.63 10.47
CA GLY A 320 1.81 12.56 10.71
C GLY A 320 1.33 11.14 11.04
N SER A 321 1.79 10.14 10.30
CA SER A 321 1.43 8.75 10.55
C SER A 321 1.95 8.25 11.90
N ALA A 322 3.19 8.57 12.26
CA ALA A 322 3.78 8.19 13.54
C ALA A 322 3.03 8.84 14.71
N THR A 323 2.76 10.14 14.65
CA THR A 323 1.98 10.85 15.68
C THR A 323 0.57 10.29 15.80
N GLY A 324 -0.10 9.98 14.67
CA GLY A 324 -1.42 9.35 14.66
C GLY A 324 -1.41 7.98 15.36
N VAL A 325 -0.42 7.13 15.07
CA VAL A 325 -0.28 5.82 15.74
C VAL A 325 -0.03 5.97 17.24
N ILE A 326 0.82 6.91 17.67
CA ILE A 326 1.09 7.17 19.08
C ILE A 326 -0.18 7.63 19.81
N ILE A 327 -0.92 8.57 19.21
CA ILE A 327 -2.21 9.04 19.77
C ILE A 327 -3.20 7.86 19.85
N ALA A 328 -3.33 7.07 18.79
CA ALA A 328 -4.21 5.91 18.78
C ALA A 328 -3.84 4.89 19.87
N ALA A 329 -2.55 4.59 20.03
CA ALA A 329 -2.07 3.67 21.06
C ALA A 329 -2.40 4.18 22.47
N THR A 330 -2.15 5.47 22.74
CA THR A 330 -2.46 6.08 24.05
C THR A 330 -3.95 6.08 24.35
N LEU A 331 -4.80 6.39 23.35
CA LEU A 331 -6.25 6.35 23.50
C LEU A 331 -6.77 4.92 23.75
N LEU A 332 -6.22 3.91 23.04
CA LEU A 332 -6.56 2.50 23.28
C LEU A 332 -6.13 2.03 24.67
N ILE A 333 -4.94 2.40 25.15
CA ILE A 333 -4.47 2.07 26.49
C ILE A 333 -5.37 2.73 27.56
N ARG A 334 -5.83 3.96 27.32
CA ARG A 334 -6.79 4.66 28.17
C ARG A 334 -8.22 4.15 28.03
N LYS A 335 -8.45 3.12 27.23
CA LYS A 335 -9.77 2.51 26.97
C LYS A 335 -10.79 3.49 26.36
N PHE A 336 -10.32 4.44 25.58
CA PHE A 336 -11.18 5.39 24.89
C PHE A 336 -12.05 4.68 23.84
N PRO A 337 -13.32 5.10 23.61
CA PRO A 337 -14.21 4.43 22.66
C PRO A 337 -13.67 4.50 21.21
N VAL A 338 -13.50 3.33 20.60
CA VAL A 338 -12.93 3.18 19.24
C VAL A 338 -13.75 3.92 18.18
N LYS A 339 -15.07 3.99 18.38
CA LYS A 339 -16.01 4.73 17.54
C LYS A 339 -15.58 6.17 17.28
N TYR A 340 -15.18 6.90 18.33
CA TYR A 340 -14.75 8.29 18.21
C TYR A 340 -13.38 8.42 17.55
N ILE A 341 -12.49 7.42 17.74
CA ILE A 341 -11.20 7.37 17.05
C ILE A 341 -11.43 7.23 15.53
N PHE A 342 -12.34 6.35 15.13
CA PHE A 342 -12.69 6.18 13.71
C PHE A 342 -13.31 7.45 13.13
N ALA A 343 -14.29 8.04 13.82
CA ALA A 343 -14.93 9.27 13.37
C ALA A 343 -13.93 10.43 13.25
N ALA A 344 -13.04 10.61 14.23
CA ALA A 344 -11.99 11.63 14.19
C ALA A 344 -11.04 11.43 13.00
N SER A 345 -10.61 10.18 12.75
CA SER A 345 -9.75 9.88 11.61
C SER A 345 -10.44 10.22 10.28
N PHE A 346 -11.69 9.78 10.09
CA PHE A 346 -12.44 10.09 8.86
C PHE A 346 -12.67 11.60 8.69
N GLY A 347 -12.91 12.32 9.79
CA GLY A 347 -13.02 13.78 9.79
C GLY A 347 -11.71 14.47 9.38
N ILE A 348 -10.58 14.03 9.93
CA ILE A 348 -9.24 14.55 9.55
C ILE A 348 -8.94 14.26 8.08
N MET A 349 -9.31 13.05 7.58
CA MET A 349 -9.15 12.72 6.17
C MET A 349 -10.01 13.62 5.28
N ALA A 350 -11.24 13.91 5.68
CA ALA A 350 -12.11 14.84 4.96
C ALA A 350 -11.52 16.25 4.91
N ILE A 351 -10.95 16.74 6.03
CA ILE A 351 -10.28 18.04 6.09
C ILE A 351 -9.08 18.07 5.15
N TYR A 352 -8.25 17.00 5.16
CA TYR A 352 -7.13 16.89 4.22
C TYR A 352 -7.59 16.97 2.78
N LEU A 353 -8.60 16.19 2.39
CA LEU A 353 -9.11 16.13 1.01
C LEU A 353 -9.68 17.48 0.59
N TYR A 354 -10.51 18.10 1.44
CA TYR A 354 -11.10 19.39 1.16
C TYR A 354 -10.07 20.53 1.07
N TRP A 355 -9.04 20.49 1.91
CA TRP A 355 -7.97 21.49 1.87
C TRP A 355 -7.07 21.30 0.66
N PHE A 356 -6.63 20.06 0.40
CA PHE A 356 -5.70 19.76 -0.68
C PHE A 356 -6.27 20.09 -2.07
N ARG A 357 -7.61 20.09 -2.24
CA ARG A 357 -8.23 20.50 -3.51
C ARG A 357 -7.82 21.90 -3.97
N PHE A 358 -7.57 22.84 -3.05
CA PHE A 358 -7.14 24.20 -3.38
C PHE A 358 -5.67 24.30 -3.76
N LEU A 359 -4.91 23.23 -3.57
CA LEU A 359 -3.49 23.15 -3.91
C LEU A 359 -3.24 22.59 -5.31
N PHE A 360 -4.26 22.18 -6.04
CA PHE A 360 -4.13 21.82 -7.45
C PHE A 360 -4.01 23.07 -8.32
N LYS A 361 -2.84 23.74 -8.22
CA LYS A 361 -2.43 24.94 -8.96
C LYS A 361 -1.19 24.59 -9.79
N LEU A 362 -0.78 25.51 -10.68
CA LEU A 362 0.44 25.35 -11.49
C LEU A 362 1.72 25.37 -10.65
N GLU A 363 1.75 26.17 -9.61
CA GLU A 363 2.89 26.34 -8.72
C GLU A 363 2.45 26.26 -7.27
N VAL A 364 3.13 25.45 -6.47
CA VAL A 364 2.86 25.27 -5.04
C VAL A 364 4.17 25.01 -4.30
N GLY A 365 4.34 25.66 -3.15
CA GLY A 365 5.50 25.46 -2.29
C GLY A 365 5.30 24.36 -1.26
N ILE A 366 6.41 23.81 -0.71
CA ILE A 366 6.36 22.80 0.38
C ILE A 366 5.55 23.31 1.58
N GLY A 367 5.68 24.59 1.93
CA GLY A 367 4.98 25.16 3.08
C GLY A 367 3.46 25.07 3.00
N GLU A 368 2.89 25.19 1.78
CA GLU A 368 1.44 25.09 1.56
C GLU A 368 0.95 23.64 1.69
N ILE A 369 1.76 22.68 1.26
CA ILE A 369 1.42 21.24 1.26
C ILE A 369 1.68 20.58 2.61
N ALA A 370 2.61 21.08 3.38
CA ALA A 370 3.12 20.44 4.58
C ALA A 370 2.00 20.03 5.56
N LEU A 371 1.10 20.95 5.89
CA LEU A 371 0.05 20.69 6.85
C LEU A 371 -1.04 19.73 6.33
N PRO A 372 -1.62 19.91 5.13
CA PRO A 372 -2.55 18.91 4.58
C PRO A 372 -1.92 17.53 4.46
N TYR A 373 -0.67 17.44 4.04
CA TYR A 373 0.03 16.17 3.85
C TYR A 373 0.35 15.47 5.20
N TYR A 374 0.63 16.26 6.24
CA TYR A 374 0.72 15.78 7.63
C TYR A 374 -0.62 15.25 8.13
N LEU A 375 -1.73 15.97 7.87
CA LEU A 375 -3.08 15.55 8.28
C LEU A 375 -3.49 14.23 7.63
N GLN A 376 -3.11 13.99 6.37
CA GLN A 376 -3.34 12.72 5.71
C GLN A 376 -2.64 11.57 6.46
N GLY A 377 -1.35 11.76 6.80
CA GLY A 377 -0.61 10.77 7.59
C GLY A 377 -1.24 10.57 8.97
N LEU A 378 -1.58 11.66 9.66
CA LEU A 378 -2.21 11.64 10.98
C LEU A 378 -3.53 10.84 10.97
N SER A 379 -4.39 11.07 9.98
CA SER A 379 -5.63 10.33 9.81
C SER A 379 -5.37 8.82 9.68
N VAL A 380 -4.49 8.43 8.75
CA VAL A 380 -4.16 7.02 8.53
C VAL A 380 -3.55 6.39 9.78
N GLY A 381 -2.59 7.05 10.43
CA GLY A 381 -1.97 6.56 11.66
C GLY A 381 -2.96 6.37 12.80
N LEU A 382 -3.89 7.32 12.95
CA LEU A 382 -4.89 7.30 14.02
C LEU A 382 -5.85 6.11 13.93
N ILE A 383 -6.28 5.73 12.72
CA ILE A 383 -7.27 4.65 12.55
C ILE A 383 -6.64 3.27 12.41
N PHE A 384 -5.42 3.16 11.91
CA PHE A 384 -4.88 1.89 11.39
C PHE A 384 -4.82 0.81 12.47
N THR A 385 -4.16 1.10 13.60
CA THR A 385 -4.04 0.15 14.73
C THR A 385 -5.40 -0.17 15.35
N PRO A 386 -6.26 0.81 15.71
CA PRO A 386 -7.58 0.51 16.28
C PRO A 386 -8.46 -0.31 15.36
N LEU A 387 -8.45 -0.05 14.05
CA LEU A 387 -9.29 -0.76 13.09
C LEU A 387 -8.86 -2.22 12.93
N ILE A 388 -7.57 -2.49 12.87
CA ILE A 388 -7.07 -3.86 12.80
C ILE A 388 -7.38 -4.62 14.08
N MET A 389 -7.17 -4.00 15.25
CA MET A 389 -7.52 -4.63 16.52
C MET A 389 -9.02 -4.88 16.63
N PHE A 390 -9.84 -3.98 16.12
CA PHE A 390 -11.29 -4.15 16.02
C PHE A 390 -11.65 -5.37 15.16
N ILE A 391 -11.09 -5.48 13.94
CA ILE A 391 -11.31 -6.62 13.04
C ILE A 391 -10.91 -7.96 13.71
N LEU A 392 -9.75 -7.99 14.36
CA LEU A 392 -9.27 -9.19 15.05
C LEU A 392 -10.15 -9.59 16.24
N ALA A 393 -10.67 -8.62 16.99
CA ALA A 393 -11.52 -8.86 18.14
C ALA A 393 -12.92 -9.38 17.76
N GLN A 394 -13.39 -9.10 16.55
CA GLN A 394 -14.70 -9.57 16.08
C GLN A 394 -14.67 -11.02 15.59
N ALA A 395 -13.50 -11.59 15.35
CA ALA A 395 -13.37 -12.99 14.99
C ALA A 395 -13.64 -13.87 16.23
N PRO A 396 -14.48 -14.93 16.13
CA PRO A 396 -14.60 -15.94 17.17
C PRO A 396 -13.21 -16.53 17.52
N SER A 397 -13.00 -16.93 18.77
CA SER A 397 -11.69 -17.39 19.25
C SER A 397 -11.10 -18.52 18.42
N HIS A 398 -11.92 -19.47 17.96
CA HIS A 398 -11.53 -20.57 17.10
C HIS A 398 -11.23 -20.16 15.65
N LEU A 399 -11.68 -18.96 15.21
CA LEU A 399 -11.46 -18.39 13.88
C LEU A 399 -10.54 -17.16 13.90
N ALA A 400 -9.90 -16.84 15.02
CA ALA A 400 -9.10 -15.61 15.17
C ALA A 400 -8.00 -15.43 14.12
N ILE A 401 -7.35 -16.54 13.71
CA ILE A 401 -6.36 -16.56 12.62
C ILE A 401 -6.98 -16.10 11.29
N PHE A 402 -8.20 -16.53 11.00
CA PHE A 402 -8.89 -16.13 9.76
C PHE A 402 -9.33 -14.66 9.78
N GLY A 403 -9.49 -14.04 10.96
CA GLY A 403 -9.72 -12.59 11.09
C GLY A 403 -8.55 -11.77 10.56
N SER A 404 -7.32 -12.13 10.94
CA SER A 404 -6.11 -11.50 10.42
C SER A 404 -5.99 -11.68 8.90
N ARG A 405 -6.26 -12.88 8.41
CA ARG A 405 -6.22 -13.22 6.98
C ARG A 405 -7.28 -12.44 6.19
N ALA A 406 -8.50 -12.30 6.73
CA ALA A 406 -9.54 -11.48 6.13
C ALA A 406 -9.11 -10.02 6.01
N GLY A 407 -8.56 -9.44 7.07
CA GLY A 407 -8.04 -8.08 7.05
C GLY A 407 -6.93 -7.88 6.02
N ALA A 408 -5.99 -8.82 5.92
CA ALA A 408 -4.90 -8.77 4.94
C ALA A 408 -5.41 -8.88 3.49
N SER A 409 -6.34 -9.81 3.21
CA SER A 409 -6.95 -9.97 1.88
C SER A 409 -7.77 -8.73 1.49
N THR A 410 -8.52 -8.16 2.44
CA THR A 410 -9.28 -6.92 2.19
C THR A 410 -8.35 -5.75 1.88
N ARG A 411 -7.19 -5.64 2.53
CA ARG A 411 -6.18 -4.61 2.19
C ARG A 411 -5.72 -4.69 0.75
N PHE A 412 -5.43 -5.89 0.27
CA PHE A 412 -5.02 -6.10 -1.11
C PHE A 412 -6.08 -5.59 -2.09
N TRP A 413 -7.31 -6.10 -1.95
CA TRP A 413 -8.41 -5.70 -2.84
C TRP A 413 -8.74 -4.21 -2.69
N ALA A 414 -8.72 -3.67 -1.48
CA ALA A 414 -8.94 -2.24 -1.23
C ALA A 414 -7.88 -1.34 -1.87
N THR A 415 -6.61 -1.76 -1.86
CA THR A 415 -5.52 -1.05 -2.54
C THR A 415 -5.72 -1.05 -4.05
N SER A 416 -6.00 -2.22 -4.64
CA SER A 416 -6.22 -2.38 -6.09
C SER A 416 -7.49 -1.66 -6.56
N LEU A 417 -8.58 -1.77 -5.81
CA LEU A 417 -9.83 -1.04 -6.07
C LEU A 417 -9.65 0.47 -5.94
N GLY A 418 -8.94 0.93 -4.89
CA GLY A 418 -8.66 2.35 -4.68
C GLY A 418 -7.89 2.94 -5.84
N PHE A 419 -6.84 2.24 -6.31
CA PHE A 419 -6.11 2.65 -7.50
C PHE A 419 -7.03 2.71 -8.73
N CYS A 420 -7.75 1.62 -9.00
CA CYS A 420 -8.66 1.52 -10.15
C CYS A 420 -9.70 2.65 -10.17
N LEU A 421 -10.40 2.87 -9.05
CA LEU A 421 -11.44 3.89 -8.94
C LEU A 421 -10.89 5.30 -9.15
N ILE A 422 -9.78 5.63 -8.50
CA ILE A 422 -9.17 6.95 -8.58
C ILE A 422 -8.59 7.19 -9.98
N HIS A 423 -7.87 6.22 -10.54
CA HIS A 423 -7.30 6.34 -11.89
C HIS A 423 -8.38 6.51 -12.96
N ASN A 424 -9.42 5.67 -12.93
CA ASN A 424 -10.54 5.81 -13.88
C ASN A 424 -11.27 7.15 -13.74
N ALA A 425 -11.51 7.59 -12.51
CA ALA A 425 -12.12 8.91 -12.26
C ALA A 425 -11.22 10.03 -12.82
N GLN A 426 -9.91 9.94 -12.63
CA GLN A 426 -8.94 10.91 -13.12
C GLN A 426 -8.94 11.00 -14.66
N VAL A 427 -8.86 9.86 -15.35
CA VAL A 427 -8.89 9.83 -16.82
C VAL A 427 -10.22 10.37 -17.35
N PHE A 428 -11.34 9.94 -16.77
CA PHE A 428 -12.67 10.37 -17.19
C PHE A 428 -12.87 11.88 -16.99
N LEU A 429 -12.56 12.41 -15.82
CA LEU A 429 -12.74 13.82 -15.51
C LEU A 429 -11.77 14.71 -16.29
N GLN A 430 -10.50 14.29 -16.41
CA GLN A 430 -9.53 15.00 -17.23
C GLN A 430 -10.01 15.12 -18.69
N ARG A 431 -10.53 14.03 -19.26
CA ARG A 431 -11.09 14.05 -20.62
C ARG A 431 -12.29 14.98 -20.73
N SER A 432 -13.20 14.94 -19.77
CA SER A 432 -14.38 15.81 -19.73
C SER A 432 -14.00 17.27 -19.67
N HIS A 433 -13.09 17.65 -18.75
CA HIS A 433 -12.60 19.02 -18.63
C HIS A 433 -11.79 19.44 -19.86
N TYR A 434 -10.98 18.55 -20.45
CA TYR A 434 -10.25 18.84 -21.67
C TYR A 434 -11.20 19.21 -22.82
N ILE A 435 -12.27 18.42 -23.03
CA ILE A 435 -13.28 18.71 -24.04
C ILE A 435 -13.99 20.04 -23.75
N SER A 436 -14.34 20.31 -22.51
CA SER A 436 -14.99 21.55 -22.11
C SER A 436 -14.11 22.78 -22.34
N LEU A 437 -12.83 22.71 -21.98
CA LEU A 437 -11.88 23.81 -22.17
C LEU A 437 -11.55 24.02 -23.66
N SER A 438 -11.38 22.95 -24.43
CA SER A 438 -11.05 23.04 -25.86
C SER A 438 -12.19 23.59 -26.72
N ARG A 439 -13.47 23.46 -26.29
CA ARG A 439 -14.61 24.09 -26.98
C ARG A 439 -14.51 25.60 -27.06
N ASN A 440 -13.85 26.26 -26.12
CA ASN A 440 -13.68 27.71 -26.09
C ASN A 440 -12.47 28.17 -26.92
N ILE A 441 -11.68 27.24 -27.48
CA ILE A 441 -10.51 27.56 -28.30
C ILE A 441 -10.89 27.39 -29.76
N THR A 442 -11.56 28.42 -30.28
CA THR A 442 -11.97 28.54 -31.69
C THR A 442 -11.21 29.66 -32.38
N ALA A 443 -11.09 29.59 -33.69
CA ALA A 443 -10.48 30.65 -34.48
C ALA A 443 -11.22 32.01 -34.37
N THR A 444 -12.44 31.98 -33.85
CA THR A 444 -13.27 33.20 -33.64
C THR A 444 -13.18 33.76 -32.22
N ASN A 445 -12.44 33.09 -31.32
CA ASN A 445 -12.27 33.55 -29.93
C ASN A 445 -11.04 34.47 -29.84
N PRO A 446 -11.25 35.80 -29.58
CA PRO A 446 -10.15 36.77 -29.56
C PRO A 446 -9.06 36.42 -28.53
N LEU A 447 -9.45 35.92 -27.35
CA LEU A 447 -8.49 35.55 -26.29
C LEU A 447 -7.62 34.35 -26.69
N ALA A 448 -8.18 33.38 -27.42
CA ALA A 448 -7.43 32.26 -27.92
C ALA A 448 -6.42 32.67 -29.01
N GLU A 449 -6.85 33.58 -29.91
CA GLU A 449 -6.00 34.13 -30.95
C GLU A 449 -4.87 35.00 -30.38
N GLU A 450 -5.17 35.89 -29.44
CA GLU A 450 -4.17 36.70 -28.72
C GLU A 450 -3.15 35.78 -28.00
N ARG A 451 -3.60 34.77 -27.32
CA ARG A 451 -2.69 33.81 -26.63
C ARG A 451 -1.80 33.06 -27.61
N LEU A 452 -2.36 32.61 -28.73
CA LEU A 452 -1.63 31.90 -29.77
C LEU A 452 -0.60 32.79 -30.46
N SER A 453 -0.96 34.04 -30.78
CA SER A 453 -0.06 35.03 -31.38
C SER A 453 1.09 35.38 -30.44
N THR A 454 0.81 35.57 -29.14
CA THR A 454 1.83 35.84 -28.12
C THR A 454 2.83 34.65 -27.99
N LEU A 455 2.32 33.43 -27.98
CA LEU A 455 3.18 32.22 -27.94
C LEU A 455 4.02 32.10 -29.22
N THR A 456 3.42 32.35 -30.39
CA THR A 456 4.12 32.34 -31.67
C THR A 456 5.23 33.39 -31.72
N ALA A 457 4.95 34.61 -31.28
CA ALA A 457 5.95 35.69 -31.19
C ALA A 457 7.12 35.30 -30.25
N THR A 458 6.78 34.67 -29.13
CA THR A 458 7.78 34.18 -28.17
C THR A 458 8.70 33.12 -28.81
N PHE A 459 8.19 32.20 -29.64
CA PHE A 459 9.02 31.21 -30.32
C PHE A 459 9.83 31.83 -31.47
N ILE A 460 9.28 32.83 -32.19
CA ILE A 460 10.03 33.56 -33.20
C ILE A 460 11.22 34.30 -32.56
N SER A 461 11.01 34.93 -31.40
CA SER A 461 12.09 35.63 -30.68
C SER A 461 13.18 34.67 -30.18
N LYS A 462 12.87 33.37 -30.02
CA LYS A 462 13.84 32.30 -29.71
C LYS A 462 14.55 31.72 -30.94
N GLY A 463 14.31 32.30 -32.15
CA GLY A 463 15.01 31.92 -33.39
C GLY A 463 14.31 30.86 -34.23
N TYR A 464 13.09 30.44 -33.91
CA TYR A 464 12.33 29.49 -34.74
C TYR A 464 11.75 30.17 -35.98
N SER A 465 11.65 29.47 -37.10
CA SER A 465 10.96 29.94 -38.29
C SER A 465 9.45 30.11 -38.00
N SER A 466 8.77 31.02 -38.70
CA SER A 466 7.35 31.34 -38.47
C SER A 466 6.45 30.09 -38.48
N GLY A 467 6.67 29.14 -39.40
CA GLY A 467 5.92 27.88 -39.46
C GLY A 467 6.19 26.94 -38.26
N ALA A 468 7.44 26.80 -37.87
CA ALA A 468 7.82 26.00 -36.69
C ALA A 468 7.32 26.65 -35.40
N ALA A 469 7.41 27.98 -35.28
CA ALA A 469 6.93 28.74 -34.15
C ALA A 469 5.40 28.58 -33.95
N GLY A 470 4.63 28.60 -35.02
CA GLY A 470 3.18 28.36 -34.96
C GLY A 470 2.83 26.94 -34.48
N GLN A 471 3.53 25.91 -34.98
CA GLN A 471 3.33 24.53 -34.52
C GLN A 471 3.69 24.34 -33.03
N LEU A 472 4.78 24.95 -32.57
CA LEU A 472 5.20 24.91 -31.17
C LEU A 472 4.20 25.67 -30.27
N ALA A 473 3.66 26.79 -30.73
CA ALA A 473 2.65 27.54 -30.02
C ALA A 473 1.36 26.72 -29.81
N TYR A 474 0.89 26.02 -30.86
CA TYR A 474 -0.24 25.07 -30.72
C TYR A 474 0.04 23.94 -29.73
N LYS A 475 1.22 23.32 -29.81
CA LYS A 475 1.62 22.26 -28.86
C LYS A 475 1.67 22.78 -27.43
N GLN A 476 2.18 23.98 -27.21
CA GLN A 476 2.25 24.57 -25.88
C GLN A 476 0.86 24.94 -25.34
N LEU A 477 -0.02 25.42 -26.19
CA LEU A 477 -1.41 25.70 -25.83
C LEU A 477 -2.15 24.41 -25.45
N ASP A 478 -2.02 23.34 -26.27
CA ASP A 478 -2.60 22.03 -25.96
C ASP A 478 -2.05 21.44 -24.63
N ALA A 479 -0.75 21.55 -24.41
CA ALA A 479 -0.13 21.11 -23.13
C ALA A 479 -0.70 21.89 -21.94
N SER A 480 -0.93 23.20 -22.07
CA SER A 480 -1.55 24.02 -21.03
C SER A 480 -2.98 23.58 -20.71
N ILE A 481 -3.78 23.24 -21.74
CA ILE A 481 -5.15 22.75 -21.57
C ILE A 481 -5.15 21.40 -20.89
N ARG A 482 -4.25 20.49 -21.30
CA ARG A 482 -4.10 19.17 -20.67
C ARG A 482 -3.74 19.28 -19.19
N THR A 483 -2.82 20.18 -18.86
CA THR A 483 -2.43 20.44 -17.47
C THR A 483 -3.60 21.00 -16.67
N GLN A 484 -4.33 21.99 -17.19
CA GLN A 484 -5.50 22.56 -16.52
C GLN A 484 -6.62 21.52 -16.34
N SER A 485 -6.92 20.73 -17.37
CA SER A 485 -7.92 19.66 -17.28
C SER A 485 -7.55 18.58 -16.25
N PHE A 486 -6.26 18.25 -16.13
CA PHE A 486 -5.74 17.35 -15.12
C PHE A 486 -5.92 17.89 -13.69
N LEU A 487 -5.58 19.17 -13.48
CA LEU A 487 -5.74 19.83 -12.18
C LEU A 487 -7.22 19.93 -11.77
N LEU A 488 -8.11 20.34 -12.70
CA LEU A 488 -9.55 20.42 -12.45
C LEU A 488 -10.16 19.06 -12.12
N GLY A 489 -9.78 18.01 -12.85
CA GLY A 489 -10.22 16.64 -12.56
C GLY A 489 -9.80 16.18 -11.17
N ASN A 490 -8.57 16.50 -10.77
CA ASN A 490 -8.07 16.17 -9.43
C ASN A 490 -8.81 16.95 -8.34
N MET A 491 -9.10 18.24 -8.55
CA MET A 491 -9.92 19.04 -7.62
C MET A 491 -11.30 18.41 -7.40
N GLU A 492 -11.92 17.92 -8.45
CA GLU A 492 -13.24 17.31 -8.39
C GLU A 492 -13.21 15.98 -7.65
N ILE A 493 -12.25 15.10 -7.93
CA ILE A 493 -12.04 13.84 -7.21
C ILE A 493 -11.89 14.08 -5.69
N PHE A 494 -11.07 15.04 -5.32
CA PHE A 494 -10.84 15.35 -3.90
C PHE A 494 -12.08 15.91 -3.23
N THR A 495 -12.88 16.67 -3.95
CA THR A 495 -14.17 17.20 -3.46
C THR A 495 -15.17 16.06 -3.18
N TRP A 496 -15.37 15.15 -4.16
CA TRP A 496 -16.26 14.02 -4.00
C TRP A 496 -15.82 13.09 -2.86
N LEU A 497 -14.53 12.81 -2.78
CA LEU A 497 -14.01 11.98 -1.69
C LEU A 497 -14.15 12.65 -0.33
N ALA A 498 -13.96 13.96 -0.21
CA ALA A 498 -14.19 14.68 1.05
C ALA A 498 -15.64 14.50 1.52
N ILE A 499 -16.61 14.61 0.62
CA ILE A 499 -18.02 14.39 0.92
C ILE A 499 -18.26 12.94 1.40
N VAL A 500 -17.69 11.96 0.70
CA VAL A 500 -17.78 10.54 1.08
C VAL A 500 -17.23 10.32 2.49
N PHE A 501 -16.08 10.90 2.83
CA PHE A 501 -15.47 10.76 4.16
C PHE A 501 -16.30 11.44 5.25
N ILE A 502 -16.94 12.59 4.97
CA ILE A 502 -17.89 13.23 5.89
C ILE A 502 -19.11 12.34 6.12
N ILE A 503 -19.68 11.76 5.06
CA ILE A 503 -20.82 10.85 5.17
C ILE A 503 -20.46 9.64 6.06
N PHE A 504 -19.30 9.01 5.81
CA PHE A 504 -18.85 7.89 6.63
C PHE A 504 -18.56 8.29 8.08
N MET A 505 -18.00 9.48 8.32
CA MET A 505 -17.82 10.02 9.67
C MET A 505 -19.18 10.11 10.41
N ILE A 506 -20.19 10.66 9.76
CA ILE A 506 -21.54 10.78 10.32
C ILE A 506 -22.17 9.39 10.56
N LEU A 507 -22.06 8.48 9.60
CA LEU A 507 -22.56 7.10 9.74
C LEU A 507 -21.90 6.36 10.91
N ILE A 508 -20.59 6.55 11.11
CA ILE A 508 -19.87 6.00 12.26
C ILE A 508 -20.41 6.58 13.56
N LEU A 509 -20.65 7.88 13.63
CA LEU A 509 -21.18 8.57 14.82
C LEU A 509 -22.62 8.15 15.13
N LEU A 510 -23.45 7.88 14.14
CA LEU A 510 -24.82 7.43 14.30
C LEU A 510 -24.94 5.95 14.65
N ASN A 511 -23.94 5.14 14.32
CA ASN A 511 -24.01 3.69 14.53
C ASN A 511 -23.87 3.30 16.00
N LYS A 512 -25.01 2.95 16.64
CA LYS A 512 -25.06 2.50 18.04
C LYS A 512 -24.40 1.12 18.26
N HIS A 513 -24.37 0.26 17.22
CA HIS A 513 -23.75 -1.07 17.33
C HIS A 513 -22.24 -1.00 17.48
N LEU A 514 -21.56 -0.03 16.89
CA LEU A 514 -20.12 0.18 17.09
C LEU A 514 -19.76 0.46 18.55
N GLN A 515 -20.65 1.07 19.33
CA GLN A 515 -20.44 1.32 20.75
C GLN A 515 -20.62 0.05 21.59
N GLN A 516 -21.63 -0.79 21.28
CA GLN A 516 -21.80 -2.11 21.92
C GLN A 516 -20.64 -3.04 21.57
N THR A 517 -20.19 -3.02 20.34
CA THR A 517 -19.03 -3.77 19.87
C THR A 517 -17.74 -3.33 20.55
N TYR A 518 -17.61 -2.06 20.92
CA TYR A 518 -16.50 -1.56 21.72
C TYR A 518 -16.42 -2.24 23.09
N ASN A 519 -17.54 -2.42 23.78
CA ASN A 519 -17.56 -3.12 25.07
C ASN A 519 -17.11 -4.58 24.94
N LEU A 520 -17.52 -5.28 23.86
CA LEU A 520 -17.04 -6.63 23.53
C LEU A 520 -15.55 -6.64 23.17
N PHE A 521 -15.10 -5.65 22.42
CA PHE A 521 -13.69 -5.47 22.08
C PHE A 521 -12.85 -5.21 23.33
N ARG A 522 -13.30 -4.33 24.21
CA ARG A 522 -12.68 -4.02 25.50
C ARG A 522 -12.50 -5.27 26.35
N ASN A 523 -13.56 -6.08 26.48
CA ASN A 523 -13.53 -7.29 27.30
C ASN A 523 -12.60 -8.38 26.71
N ARG A 524 -12.59 -8.57 25.38
CA ARG A 524 -11.79 -9.60 24.72
C ARG A 524 -10.31 -9.23 24.57
N VAL A 525 -9.99 -7.96 24.32
CA VAL A 525 -8.61 -7.53 24.07
C VAL A 525 -7.87 -7.24 25.38
N PHE A 526 -8.57 -6.71 26.39
CA PHE A 526 -7.94 -6.31 27.65
C PHE A 526 -8.15 -7.32 28.80
N GLY A 527 -8.90 -8.40 28.56
CA GLY A 527 -9.08 -9.47 29.56
C GLY A 527 -9.80 -9.03 30.84
N TYR A 528 -10.81 -8.15 30.72
CA TYR A 528 -11.71 -7.79 31.80
C TYR A 528 -13.10 -8.38 31.55
#